data_71e46a4c9f01f40423a5731162c26a93
#
_entry.id   71e46a4c9f01f40423a5731162c26a93
#
_cell.length_a   1.000
_cell.length_b   1.000
_cell.length_c   1.000
_cell.angle_alpha   90.00
_cell.angle_beta   90.00
_cell.angle_gamma   90.00
#
_symmetry.space_group_name_H-M   'P 1'
#
loop_
_entity.id
_entity.type
_entity.pdbx_description
1 polymer ?
#
loop_
_entity_poly.entity_id
_entity_poly.type
_entity_poly.pdbx_seq_one_letter_code
_entity_poly.pdbx_strand_id
1 'polypeptide(L)'
;MAKNYNQNKQEIIKEKKKEMNDLINYPKKENAAKEKNLNNKQIKSLINIQLILKGEEKRTVVRLHPIPQHYSSFDVSKLIDQYLHIENGKNQRIYKALYVPLSKTIGKNIGFCFIMMVEPKYVIDFYTTFNGITFNKKKSRKPCTVIWADVQGDDFLKISDDPIRSPIIFKDLIDNK
;
A
#
# COMPACT_ATOMS: atom_id res chain seq x y z
N MET A 1 0.04 19.22 -33.96
CA MET A 1 -0.02 18.04 -33.05
C MET A 1 0.46 18.32 -31.61
N ALA A 2 1.40 19.24 -31.36
CA ALA A 2 1.92 19.52 -29.99
C ALA A 2 0.93 20.25 -29.05
N LYS A 3 -0.05 21.02 -29.56
CA LYS A 3 -1.03 21.72 -28.73
C LYS A 3 -2.00 20.78 -27.99
N ASN A 4 -2.41 19.66 -28.60
CA ASN A 4 -3.32 18.70 -27.96
C ASN A 4 -2.65 17.89 -26.83
N TYR A 5 -1.35 17.64 -26.93
CA TYR A 5 -0.62 16.90 -25.88
C TYR A 5 -0.50 17.69 -24.58
N ASN A 6 -0.26 19.00 -24.67
CA ASN A 6 -0.16 19.88 -23.50
C ASN A 6 -1.53 20.16 -22.84
N GLN A 7 -2.62 20.20 -23.60
CA GLN A 7 -3.96 20.32 -23.04
C GLN A 7 -4.37 19.06 -22.25
N ASN A 8 -4.16 17.86 -22.82
CA ASN A 8 -4.43 16.60 -22.12
C ASN A 8 -3.61 16.46 -20.83
N LYS A 9 -2.34 16.88 -20.85
CA LYS A 9 -1.49 16.84 -19.64
C LYS A 9 -1.98 17.80 -18.55
N GLN A 10 -2.51 18.96 -18.92
CA GLN A 10 -3.08 19.92 -17.97
C GLN A 10 -4.43 19.47 -17.39
N GLU A 11 -5.26 18.78 -18.19
CA GLU A 11 -6.51 18.18 -17.70
C GLU A 11 -6.25 17.05 -16.70
N ILE A 12 -5.34 16.14 -17.01
CA ILE A 12 -4.93 15.06 -16.09
C ILE A 12 -4.38 15.64 -14.77
N ILE A 13 -3.61 16.72 -14.81
CA ILE A 13 -3.10 17.40 -13.62
C ILE A 13 -4.23 18.07 -12.83
N LYS A 14 -5.24 18.64 -13.50
CA LYS A 14 -6.41 19.23 -12.85
C LYS A 14 -7.31 18.18 -12.21
N GLU A 15 -7.56 17.06 -12.89
CA GLU A 15 -8.31 15.94 -12.32
C GLU A 15 -7.61 15.34 -11.09
N LYS A 16 -6.31 15.06 -11.18
CA LYS A 16 -5.53 14.59 -10.03
C LYS A 16 -5.50 15.59 -8.87
N LYS A 17 -5.46 16.91 -9.14
CA LYS A 17 -5.58 17.93 -8.09
C LYS A 17 -6.96 17.98 -7.47
N LYS A 18 -8.01 17.75 -8.26
CA LYS A 18 -9.39 17.69 -7.75
C LYS A 18 -9.59 16.44 -6.90
N GLU A 19 -9.18 15.26 -7.37
CA GLU A 19 -9.19 14.01 -6.60
C GLU A 19 -8.39 14.15 -5.29
N MET A 20 -7.24 14.82 -5.34
CA MET A 20 -6.42 15.07 -4.17
C MET A 20 -7.08 16.03 -3.18
N ASN A 21 -7.79 17.06 -3.67
CA ASN A 21 -8.57 17.96 -2.81
C ASN A 21 -9.79 17.27 -2.22
N ASP A 22 -10.44 16.38 -2.96
CA ASP A 22 -11.55 15.57 -2.46
C ASP A 22 -11.08 14.56 -1.39
N LEU A 23 -9.86 14.00 -1.53
CA LEU A 23 -9.20 13.17 -0.52
C LEU A 23 -8.80 13.97 0.74
N ILE A 24 -8.40 15.23 0.57
CA ILE A 24 -8.08 16.14 1.69
C ILE A 24 -9.34 16.53 2.46
N ASN A 25 -10.49 16.63 1.77
CA ASN A 25 -11.79 16.99 2.33
C ASN A 25 -12.66 15.77 2.67
N TYR A 26 -12.13 14.54 2.58
CA TYR A 26 -12.86 13.32 2.99
C TYR A 26 -13.34 13.48 4.44
N PRO A 27 -14.63 13.24 4.73
CA PRO A 27 -15.23 13.70 5.97
C PRO A 27 -14.53 13.12 7.19
N LYS A 28 -13.90 13.99 7.98
CA LYS A 28 -13.34 13.73 9.31
C LYS A 28 -14.36 13.13 10.30
N LYS A 29 -15.65 13.05 9.92
CA LYS A 29 -16.75 12.69 10.85
C LYS A 29 -16.79 11.22 11.26
N GLU A 30 -16.39 10.27 10.40
CA GLU A 30 -16.42 8.85 10.79
C GLU A 30 -15.17 8.38 11.56
N ASN A 31 -14.03 9.04 11.35
CA ASN A 31 -12.80 8.68 12.03
C ASN A 31 -12.69 9.30 13.43
N ALA A 32 -13.24 10.49 13.66
CA ALA A 32 -13.17 11.19 14.94
C ALA A 32 -13.84 10.44 16.11
N ALA A 33 -14.88 9.64 15.84
CA ALA A 33 -15.54 8.83 16.87
C ALA A 33 -14.74 7.56 17.24
N LYS A 34 -13.92 7.03 16.30
CA LYS A 34 -13.07 5.87 16.54
C LYS A 34 -11.70 6.22 17.16
N GLU A 35 -11.22 7.45 16.95
CA GLU A 35 -9.94 7.92 17.50
C GLU A 35 -9.93 8.08 19.01
N LYS A 36 -11.08 8.31 19.64
CA LYS A 36 -11.20 8.57 21.09
C LYS A 36 -10.76 7.40 22.00
N ASN A 37 -10.61 6.18 21.46
CA ASN A 37 -10.24 4.98 22.24
C ASN A 37 -8.95 4.29 21.70
N LEU A 38 -8.20 4.93 20.82
CA LEU A 38 -6.94 4.36 20.29
C LEU A 38 -5.78 4.66 21.26
N ASN A 39 -4.99 3.64 21.55
CA ASN A 39 -3.74 3.83 22.30
C ASN A 39 -2.67 4.52 21.43
N ASN A 40 -1.63 5.09 22.07
CA ASN A 40 -0.57 5.83 21.37
C ASN A 40 0.13 5.01 20.25
N LYS A 41 0.21 3.69 20.40
CA LYS A 41 0.79 2.80 19.37
C LYS A 41 -0.11 2.70 18.14
N GLN A 42 -1.41 2.61 18.36
CA GLN A 42 -2.40 2.55 17.29
C GLN A 42 -2.45 3.87 16.51
N ILE A 43 -2.38 5.01 17.20
CA ILE A 43 -2.34 6.33 16.56
C ILE A 43 -1.08 6.47 15.69
N LYS A 44 0.09 6.05 16.18
CA LYS A 44 1.35 6.08 15.43
C LYS A 44 1.36 5.17 14.18
N SER A 45 0.51 4.15 14.15
CA SER A 45 0.41 3.26 13.00
C SER A 45 -0.53 3.78 11.91
N LEU A 46 -1.33 4.81 12.16
CA LEU A 46 -2.22 5.40 11.15
C LEU A 46 -1.41 6.18 10.09
N ILE A 47 -1.86 6.06 8.84
CA ILE A 47 -1.26 6.80 7.73
C ILE A 47 -1.83 8.22 7.72
N ASN A 48 -0.94 9.20 7.83
CA ASN A 48 -1.27 10.61 7.69
C ASN A 48 -0.75 11.12 6.35
N ILE A 49 -1.63 11.26 5.37
CA ILE A 49 -1.30 11.71 4.02
C ILE A 49 -0.66 13.10 4.03
N GLN A 50 -1.08 14.00 4.94
CA GLN A 50 -0.54 15.36 5.01
C GLN A 50 0.96 15.37 5.36
N LEU A 51 1.39 14.48 6.25
CA LEU A 51 2.82 14.36 6.59
C LEU A 51 3.64 13.83 5.40
N ILE A 52 3.06 12.91 4.61
CA ILE A 52 3.70 12.41 3.39
C ILE A 52 3.84 13.54 2.36
N LEU A 53 2.78 14.29 2.11
CA LEU A 53 2.77 15.40 1.15
C LEU A 53 3.75 16.52 1.52
N LYS A 54 3.95 16.78 2.80
CA LYS A 54 4.94 17.73 3.32
C LYS A 54 6.37 17.20 3.28
N GLY A 55 6.59 15.90 2.99
CA GLY A 55 7.89 15.25 3.05
C GLY A 55 8.41 15.01 4.47
N GLU A 56 7.55 15.16 5.48
CA GLU A 56 7.87 14.91 6.90
C GLU A 56 7.83 13.42 7.25
N GLU A 57 7.07 12.62 6.51
CA GLU A 57 7.01 11.17 6.68
C GLU A 57 8.05 10.47 5.81
N LYS A 58 8.85 9.58 6.41
CA LYS A 58 9.94 8.84 5.74
C LYS A 58 9.69 7.34 5.64
N ARG A 59 8.67 6.84 6.34
CA ARG A 59 8.35 5.41 6.31
C ARG A 59 7.87 4.98 4.93
N THR A 60 8.24 3.76 4.56
CA THR A 60 7.88 3.17 3.26
C THR A 60 7.21 1.81 3.39
N VAL A 61 7.27 1.16 4.56
CA VAL A 61 6.67 -0.16 4.75
C VAL A 61 5.30 -0.03 5.37
N VAL A 62 4.31 -0.57 4.68
CA VAL A 62 2.91 -0.61 5.13
C VAL A 62 2.45 -2.05 5.34
N ARG A 63 1.43 -2.22 6.19
CA ARG A 63 0.71 -3.48 6.40
C ARG A 63 -0.68 -3.37 5.80
N LEU A 64 -1.05 -4.35 4.97
CA LEU A 64 -2.39 -4.53 4.41
C LEU A 64 -3.07 -5.72 5.09
N HIS A 65 -4.28 -5.51 5.62
CA HIS A 65 -5.10 -6.51 6.33
C HIS A 65 -6.61 -6.20 6.18
N PRO A 66 -7.47 -7.21 6.02
CA PRO A 66 -7.18 -8.61 5.79
C PRO A 66 -6.84 -8.94 4.34
N ILE A 67 -6.00 -9.96 4.13
CA ILE A 67 -5.84 -10.62 2.83
C ILE A 67 -6.42 -12.05 2.90
N PRO A 68 -6.85 -12.65 1.77
CA PRO A 68 -7.34 -14.02 1.76
C PRO A 68 -6.27 -15.02 2.17
N GLN A 69 -6.58 -15.89 3.16
CA GLN A 69 -5.59 -16.82 3.76
C GLN A 69 -5.01 -17.86 2.79
N HIS A 70 -5.70 -18.14 1.68
CA HIS A 70 -5.23 -19.10 0.67
C HIS A 70 -4.26 -18.46 -0.36
N TYR A 71 -4.02 -17.15 -0.31
CA TYR A 71 -3.09 -16.49 -1.22
C TYR A 71 -1.65 -16.71 -0.78
N SER A 72 -0.81 -17.11 -1.74
CA SER A 72 0.64 -17.08 -1.63
C SER A 72 1.18 -15.65 -1.78
N SER A 73 2.45 -15.45 -1.53
CA SER A 73 3.12 -14.17 -1.80
C SER A 73 3.00 -13.76 -3.27
N PHE A 74 3.06 -14.74 -4.18
CA PHE A 74 2.88 -14.52 -5.62
C PHE A 74 1.46 -14.10 -5.99
N ASP A 75 0.44 -14.73 -5.38
CA ASP A 75 -0.95 -14.35 -5.61
C ASP A 75 -1.24 -12.93 -5.10
N VAL A 76 -0.65 -12.57 -3.94
CA VAL A 76 -0.77 -11.20 -3.40
C VAL A 76 -0.07 -10.20 -4.30
N SER A 77 1.13 -10.49 -4.83
CA SER A 77 1.82 -9.57 -5.73
C SER A 77 1.04 -9.35 -7.03
N LYS A 78 0.51 -10.41 -7.63
CA LYS A 78 -0.37 -10.30 -8.82
C LYS A 78 -1.60 -9.46 -8.54
N LEU A 79 -2.25 -9.68 -7.40
CA LEU A 79 -3.42 -8.93 -7.01
C LEU A 79 -3.09 -7.43 -6.89
N ILE A 80 -1.98 -7.09 -6.24
CA ILE A 80 -1.53 -5.70 -6.09
C ILE A 80 -1.24 -5.09 -7.47
N ASP A 81 -0.51 -5.81 -8.32
CA ASP A 81 -0.17 -5.35 -9.67
C ASP A 81 -1.43 -5.09 -10.52
N GLN A 82 -2.47 -5.93 -10.41
CA GLN A 82 -3.77 -5.73 -11.08
C GLN A 82 -4.46 -4.46 -10.61
N TYR A 83 -4.58 -4.26 -9.30
CA TYR A 83 -5.25 -3.07 -8.74
C TYR A 83 -4.49 -1.77 -9.01
N LEU A 84 -3.17 -1.82 -9.09
CA LEU A 84 -2.32 -0.66 -9.42
C LEU A 84 -2.11 -0.49 -10.93
N HIS A 85 -2.74 -1.32 -11.76
CA HIS A 85 -2.59 -1.31 -13.22
C HIS A 85 -1.14 -1.39 -13.72
N ILE A 86 -0.29 -2.15 -12.99
CA ILE A 86 1.12 -2.37 -13.35
C ILE A 86 1.24 -3.39 -14.48
N GLU A 87 0.26 -4.30 -14.59
CA GLU A 87 0.22 -5.31 -15.63
C GLU A 87 0.23 -4.66 -17.03
N ASN A 88 0.94 -5.29 -17.96
CA ASN A 88 1.08 -4.84 -19.34
C ASN A 88 1.91 -3.55 -19.57
N GLY A 89 2.79 -3.20 -18.62
CA GLY A 89 3.70 -2.06 -18.78
C GLY A 89 3.03 -0.68 -18.78
N LYS A 90 1.77 -0.58 -18.35
CA LYS A 90 1.06 0.70 -18.28
C LYS A 90 1.59 1.62 -17.18
N ASN A 91 1.91 1.04 -16.04
CA ASN A 91 2.46 1.77 -14.91
C ASN A 91 3.74 1.10 -14.41
N GLN A 92 4.65 1.90 -13.88
CA GLN A 92 5.83 1.38 -13.20
C GLN A 92 5.42 0.84 -11.82
N ARG A 93 6.05 -0.28 -11.39
CA ARG A 93 5.86 -0.81 -10.04
C ARG A 93 6.31 0.22 -9.00
N ILE A 94 5.43 0.51 -8.05
CA ILE A 94 5.66 1.52 -7.00
C ILE A 94 6.12 0.90 -5.67
N TYR A 95 6.25 -0.43 -5.59
CA TYR A 95 6.76 -1.15 -4.43
C TYR A 95 7.93 -2.07 -4.82
N LYS A 96 8.91 -2.21 -3.93
CA LYS A 96 10.16 -2.93 -4.18
C LYS A 96 10.27 -4.26 -3.43
N ALA A 97 9.45 -4.48 -2.40
CA ALA A 97 9.43 -5.75 -1.69
C ALA A 97 8.05 -6.05 -1.11
N LEU A 98 7.74 -7.34 -0.99
CA LEU A 98 6.51 -7.88 -0.43
C LEU A 98 6.83 -9.04 0.51
N TYR A 99 6.22 -9.06 1.69
CA TYR A 99 6.30 -10.16 2.64
C TYR A 99 4.91 -10.60 3.08
N VAL A 100 4.64 -11.89 2.95
CA VAL A 100 3.40 -12.53 3.41
C VAL A 100 3.76 -13.56 4.50
N PRO A 101 3.57 -13.21 5.78
CA PRO A 101 3.88 -14.11 6.87
C PRO A 101 3.05 -15.40 6.81
N LEU A 102 3.72 -16.54 6.98
CA LEU A 102 3.08 -17.86 7.02
C LEU A 102 2.97 -18.36 8.46
N SER A 103 1.84 -18.98 8.77
CA SER A 103 1.68 -19.73 10.02
C SER A 103 2.67 -20.89 10.05
N LYS A 104 3.40 -21.03 11.17
CA LYS A 104 4.34 -22.14 11.37
C LYS A 104 3.63 -23.49 11.41
N THR A 105 2.37 -23.52 11.85
CA THR A 105 1.61 -24.74 12.09
C THR A 105 0.88 -25.23 10.82
N ILE A 106 0.28 -24.33 10.03
CA ILE A 106 -0.60 -24.70 8.92
C ILE A 106 -0.05 -24.31 7.54
N GLY A 107 1.12 -23.65 7.49
CA GLY A 107 1.75 -23.25 6.22
C GLY A 107 0.97 -22.22 5.38
N LYS A 108 -0.17 -21.72 5.86
CA LYS A 108 -0.97 -20.69 5.19
C LYS A 108 -0.63 -19.32 5.73
N ASN A 109 -0.91 -18.29 4.94
CA ASN A 109 -0.71 -16.92 5.40
C ASN A 109 -1.65 -16.61 6.59
N ILE A 110 -1.20 -15.69 7.46
CA ILE A 110 -1.90 -15.32 8.69
C ILE A 110 -2.88 -14.15 8.50
N GLY A 111 -3.24 -13.84 7.24
CA GLY A 111 -4.30 -12.90 6.89
C GLY A 111 -3.83 -11.47 6.67
N PHE A 112 -2.52 -11.19 6.62
CA PHE A 112 -1.98 -9.88 6.27
C PHE A 112 -0.66 -9.98 5.52
N CYS A 113 -0.27 -8.89 4.87
CA CYS A 113 1.03 -8.76 4.23
C CYS A 113 1.66 -7.41 4.54
N PHE A 114 2.97 -7.34 4.31
CA PHE A 114 3.75 -6.12 4.37
C PHE A 114 4.27 -5.78 2.99
N ILE A 115 4.23 -4.51 2.64
CA ILE A 115 4.67 -4.01 1.34
C ILE A 115 5.61 -2.83 1.56
N MET A 116 6.80 -2.90 0.95
CA MET A 116 7.78 -1.82 0.98
C MET A 116 7.67 -1.00 -0.30
N MET A 117 7.22 0.23 -0.18
CA MET A 117 7.16 1.16 -1.30
C MET A 117 8.56 1.63 -1.71
N VAL A 118 8.72 2.05 -2.96
CA VAL A 118 9.98 2.63 -3.47
C VAL A 118 10.27 3.95 -2.76
N GLU A 119 9.24 4.78 -2.58
CA GLU A 119 9.31 6.07 -1.90
C GLU A 119 8.06 6.33 -1.05
N PRO A 120 8.13 7.18 0.00
CA PRO A 120 6.97 7.49 0.84
C PRO A 120 5.76 8.03 0.06
N LYS A 121 5.96 8.80 -1.01
CA LYS A 121 4.86 9.36 -1.83
C LYS A 121 3.95 8.28 -2.42
N TYR A 122 4.49 7.10 -2.76
CA TYR A 122 3.71 5.99 -3.32
C TYR A 122 2.82 5.27 -2.29
N VAL A 123 3.03 5.55 -1.01
CA VAL A 123 2.11 5.08 0.04
C VAL A 123 0.73 5.71 -0.14
N ILE A 124 0.63 6.92 -0.69
CA ILE A 124 -0.65 7.59 -0.95
C ILE A 124 -1.45 6.80 -1.97
N ASP A 125 -0.84 6.46 -3.12
CA ASP A 125 -1.52 5.70 -4.19
C ASP A 125 -1.94 4.31 -3.69
N PHE A 126 -1.08 3.65 -2.92
CA PHE A 126 -1.38 2.36 -2.32
C PHE A 126 -2.52 2.47 -1.29
N TYR A 127 -2.47 3.45 -0.42
CA TYR A 127 -3.49 3.68 0.61
C TYR A 127 -4.86 3.97 -0.02
N THR A 128 -4.92 4.85 -1.00
CA THR A 128 -6.19 5.21 -1.67
C THR A 128 -6.79 4.05 -2.44
N THR A 129 -5.94 3.17 -3.00
CA THR A 129 -6.39 1.98 -3.73
C THR A 129 -6.90 0.88 -2.80
N PHE A 130 -6.22 0.62 -1.69
CA PHE A 130 -6.47 -0.59 -0.89
C PHE A 130 -7.21 -0.35 0.42
N ASN A 131 -7.15 0.86 1.01
CA ASN A 131 -7.82 1.11 2.27
C ASN A 131 -9.34 1.19 2.08
N GLY A 132 -10.07 0.33 2.77
CA GLY A 132 -11.54 0.25 2.68
C GLY A 132 -12.07 -0.72 1.62
N ILE A 133 -11.24 -1.28 0.72
CA ILE A 133 -11.72 -2.28 -0.24
C ILE A 133 -11.98 -3.64 0.42
N THR A 134 -12.76 -4.48 -0.25
CA THR A 134 -13.03 -5.85 0.17
C THR A 134 -12.65 -6.81 -0.95
N PHE A 135 -11.61 -7.64 -0.76
CA PHE A 135 -11.09 -8.54 -1.80
C PHE A 135 -12.05 -9.63 -2.23
N ASN A 136 -12.91 -10.10 -1.35
CA ASN A 136 -13.90 -11.12 -1.69
C ASN A 136 -15.19 -10.90 -0.92
N LYS A 137 -16.14 -10.21 -1.53
CA LYS A 137 -17.45 -9.88 -0.93
C LYS A 137 -18.23 -11.12 -0.48
N LYS A 138 -17.98 -12.30 -1.08
CA LYS A 138 -18.67 -13.55 -0.72
C LYS A 138 -18.08 -14.21 0.53
N LYS A 139 -16.76 -14.09 0.77
CA LYS A 139 -16.05 -14.79 1.85
C LYS A 139 -15.62 -13.90 3.00
N SER A 140 -15.35 -12.61 2.76
CA SER A 140 -14.99 -11.65 3.80
C SER A 140 -15.79 -10.38 3.63
N ARG A 141 -16.48 -9.97 4.69
CA ARG A 141 -17.21 -8.69 4.73
C ARG A 141 -16.37 -7.57 5.35
N LYS A 142 -15.16 -7.88 5.81
CA LYS A 142 -14.30 -6.89 6.46
C LYS A 142 -13.53 -6.10 5.40
N PRO A 143 -13.64 -4.77 5.40
CA PRO A 143 -12.83 -3.93 4.53
C PRO A 143 -11.36 -4.02 4.92
N CYS A 144 -10.47 -3.86 3.94
CA CYS A 144 -9.05 -3.79 4.15
C CYS A 144 -8.65 -2.51 4.89
N THR A 145 -7.63 -2.61 5.70
CA THR A 145 -6.96 -1.48 6.31
C THR A 145 -5.50 -1.44 5.90
N VAL A 146 -5.01 -0.26 5.59
CA VAL A 146 -3.61 0.00 5.31
C VAL A 146 -3.06 0.86 6.43
N ILE A 147 -2.03 0.38 7.11
CA ILE A 147 -1.38 1.10 8.22
C ILE A 147 0.14 0.99 8.09
N TRP A 148 0.88 1.83 8.80
CA TRP A 148 2.32 1.68 8.91
C TRP A 148 2.70 0.36 9.57
N ALA A 149 3.73 -0.31 9.04
CA ALA A 149 4.34 -1.45 9.69
C ALA A 149 5.25 -1.00 10.84
N ASP A 150 5.43 -1.86 11.86
CA ASP A 150 6.36 -1.58 12.97
C ASP A 150 7.83 -1.67 12.49
N VAL A 151 8.12 -2.56 11.52
CA VAL A 151 9.46 -2.74 10.93
C VAL A 151 9.58 -1.93 9.65
N GLN A 152 10.64 -1.13 9.53
CA GLN A 152 10.87 -0.20 8.43
C GLN A 152 12.28 -0.37 7.85
N GLY A 153 12.50 0.19 6.65
CA GLY A 153 13.82 0.25 6.02
C GLY A 153 14.43 -1.13 5.75
N ASP A 154 15.74 -1.23 5.87
CA ASP A 154 16.49 -2.46 5.57
C ASP A 154 16.23 -3.60 6.56
N ASP A 155 15.77 -3.29 7.77
CA ASP A 155 15.37 -4.31 8.76
C ASP A 155 14.18 -5.13 8.26
N PHE A 156 13.31 -4.52 7.43
CA PHE A 156 12.23 -5.23 6.79
C PHE A 156 12.73 -6.30 5.81
N LEU A 157 13.81 -6.05 5.08
CA LEU A 157 14.37 -7.00 4.11
C LEU A 157 15.06 -8.20 4.79
N LYS A 158 15.42 -8.03 6.06
CA LYS A 158 16.10 -9.05 6.91
C LYS A 158 15.16 -9.71 7.92
N ILE A 159 13.84 -9.60 7.73
CA ILE A 159 12.84 -10.07 8.70
C ILE A 159 12.88 -11.60 8.92
N SER A 160 13.47 -12.33 7.98
CA SER A 160 13.66 -13.79 8.08
C SER A 160 14.84 -14.23 7.21
N ASP A 161 15.66 -15.14 7.76
CA ASP A 161 16.74 -15.80 7.00
C ASP A 161 16.25 -17.03 6.24
N ASP A 162 15.01 -17.50 6.47
CA ASP A 162 14.40 -18.60 5.75
C ASP A 162 13.90 -18.11 4.38
N PRO A 163 14.43 -18.62 3.24
CA PRO A 163 14.06 -18.17 1.90
C PRO A 163 12.55 -18.27 1.60
N ILE A 164 11.85 -19.27 2.19
CA ILE A 164 10.40 -19.45 2.02
C ILE A 164 9.60 -18.38 2.79
N ARG A 165 10.20 -17.82 3.83
CA ARG A 165 9.61 -16.84 4.74
C ARG A 165 10.23 -15.46 4.63
N SER A 166 11.09 -15.26 3.65
CA SER A 166 11.72 -13.97 3.37
C SER A 166 10.84 -13.10 2.47
N PRO A 167 11.02 -11.78 2.50
CA PRO A 167 10.39 -10.89 1.53
C PRO A 167 10.79 -11.22 0.09
N ILE A 168 9.83 -11.18 -0.84
CA ILE A 168 10.12 -11.16 -2.27
C ILE A 168 10.63 -9.75 -2.61
N ILE A 169 11.82 -9.68 -3.25
CA ILE A 169 12.41 -8.42 -3.69
C ILE A 169 12.28 -8.34 -5.22
N PHE A 170 11.71 -7.24 -5.70
CA PHE A 170 11.52 -6.97 -7.13
C PHE A 170 12.68 -6.13 -7.65
N LYS A 171 13.56 -6.76 -8.44
CA LYS A 171 14.81 -6.15 -8.93
C LYS A 171 14.61 -5.16 -10.08
N ASP A 172 13.49 -5.24 -10.79
CA ASP A 172 13.18 -4.43 -11.99
C ASP A 172 13.18 -2.90 -11.74
N LEU A 173 13.27 -2.47 -10.47
CA LEU A 173 13.28 -1.07 -10.03
C LEU A 173 14.67 -0.54 -9.69
N ILE A 174 15.71 -1.41 -9.68
CA ILE A 174 17.05 -1.05 -9.20
C ILE A 174 17.96 -0.65 -10.37
N ASP A 175 17.66 -1.12 -11.57
CA ASP A 175 18.56 -1.02 -12.74
C ASP A 175 18.32 0.21 -13.64
N ASN A 176 17.43 1.14 -13.26
CA ASN A 176 17.14 2.36 -14.02
C ASN A 176 17.66 3.64 -13.31
N LYS A 177 18.90 3.60 -12.81
CA LYS A 177 19.62 4.82 -12.41
C LYS A 177 20.89 4.98 -13.20
#